data_f0b455ff75bc8dcba9a1bd3b4f134894
#
_entry.id   f0b455ff75bc8dcba9a1bd3b4f134894
#
_cell.length_a   1.000
_cell.length_b   1.000
_cell.length_c   1.000
_cell.angle_alpha   90.00
_cell.angle_beta   90.00
_cell.angle_gamma   90.00
#
_symmetry.space_group_name_H-M   'P 1'
#
loop_
_entity.id
_entity.type
_entity.pdbx_description
1 polymer ?
#
loop_
_entity_poly.entity_id
_entity_poly.type
_entity_poly.pdbx_seq_one_letter_code
_entity_poly.pdbx_strand_id
1 'polypeptide(L)'
;MTDVPERGPARAARSGRGGGWLMRAWMNPRLHAAVARLPGLGRIARSEGAAMFGLVGGFVNSQILLALAELGVLDALVAGPQSAAALARPAGLAEDRMAILLQGGAALRLLKRRRDGRFALTRRGAVLLGVPGLVGMIRHHAVFYRDLTDPVALLRGGTETELARFWPYVFGAGGATDPQVTATYSTLMSDTQGLVAEDTLRCADLSGVTRLLDVGGGTGAFLAAAGARYPALDLALFDLPAVVGPARARFAAAGMADRVTILPGSFRDDPIPTGADAISLVRVLYDHADDTVINLLAAVYAALPKGGRLIISEPMS
;
A
#
# COMPACT_ATOMS: atom_id res chain seq x y z
N MET A 1 -25.89 43.09 -6.12
CA MET A 1 -26.48 43.02 -4.77
C MET A 1 -27.34 41.79 -4.79
N THR A 2 -26.81 40.64 -4.42
CA THR A 2 -27.52 39.38 -4.27
C THR A 2 -27.34 38.93 -2.84
N ASP A 3 -28.41 38.87 -2.16
CA ASP A 3 -28.62 38.59 -0.75
C ASP A 3 -28.18 37.14 -0.46
N VAL A 4 -27.18 36.96 0.41
CA VAL A 4 -26.75 35.64 0.93
C VAL A 4 -27.50 35.44 2.24
N PRO A 5 -28.32 34.40 2.40
CA PRO A 5 -29.02 34.15 3.66
C PRO A 5 -28.02 33.77 4.76
N GLU A 6 -28.00 34.53 5.84
CA GLU A 6 -27.31 34.21 7.09
C GLU A 6 -27.78 32.85 7.62
N ARG A 7 -26.84 31.91 7.75
CA ARG A 7 -27.08 30.65 8.46
C ARG A 7 -27.17 30.98 9.96
N GLY A 8 -28.33 30.83 10.52
CA GLY A 8 -28.57 30.93 11.97
C GLY A 8 -27.70 29.92 12.74
N PRO A 9 -27.46 30.14 14.06
CA PRO A 9 -26.53 29.34 14.86
C PRO A 9 -26.95 27.87 14.90
N ALA A 10 -26.00 27.00 14.52
CA ALA A 10 -26.18 25.56 14.59
C ALA A 10 -26.61 25.16 16.01
N ARG A 11 -27.75 24.52 16.11
CA ARG A 11 -28.28 23.94 17.36
C ARG A 11 -27.23 23.00 17.94
N ALA A 12 -26.63 23.39 19.07
CA ALA A 12 -25.71 22.55 19.82
C ALA A 12 -26.38 21.19 20.09
N ALA A 13 -25.81 20.13 19.51
CA ALA A 13 -26.27 18.79 19.77
C ALA A 13 -26.14 18.53 21.27
N ARG A 14 -27.26 18.23 21.92
CA ARG A 14 -27.34 17.81 23.32
C ARG A 14 -26.48 16.54 23.45
N SER A 15 -25.26 16.68 23.92
CA SER A 15 -24.39 15.53 24.29
C SER A 15 -25.12 14.76 25.40
N GLY A 16 -25.54 13.54 25.08
CA GLY A 16 -26.22 12.66 26.01
C GLY A 16 -25.37 12.47 27.27
N ARG A 17 -25.92 12.90 28.43
CA ARG A 17 -25.30 12.75 29.76
C ARG A 17 -25.04 11.30 30.17
N GLY A 18 -25.42 10.29 29.36
CA GLY A 18 -25.25 8.87 29.64
C GLY A 18 -23.89 8.26 29.27
N GLY A 19 -23.09 8.89 28.39
CA GLY A 19 -21.81 8.30 27.93
C GLY A 19 -20.62 8.51 28.86
N GLY A 20 -20.59 9.60 29.60
CA GLY A 20 -19.40 10.01 30.37
C GLY A 20 -19.10 9.15 31.59
N TRP A 21 -20.08 8.56 32.26
CA TRP A 21 -19.84 7.71 33.41
C TRP A 21 -19.33 6.31 33.00
N LEU A 22 -19.85 5.76 31.90
CA LEU A 22 -19.36 4.49 31.34
C LEU A 22 -17.89 4.60 30.93
N MET A 23 -17.51 5.69 30.25
CA MET A 23 -16.12 5.94 29.89
C MET A 23 -15.24 6.07 31.13
N ARG A 24 -15.67 6.77 32.17
CA ARG A 24 -14.94 6.86 33.45
C ARG A 24 -14.82 5.51 34.14
N ALA A 25 -15.86 4.67 34.07
CA ALA A 25 -15.80 3.30 34.59
C ALA A 25 -14.74 2.47 33.85
N TRP A 26 -14.72 2.55 32.52
CA TRP A 26 -13.68 1.89 31.68
C TRP A 26 -12.27 2.43 31.93
N MET A 27 -12.10 3.65 32.39
CA MET A 27 -10.79 4.21 32.78
C MET A 27 -10.33 3.77 34.17
N ASN A 28 -11.13 3.02 34.94
CA ASN A 28 -10.81 2.62 36.31
C ASN A 28 -10.02 1.31 36.36
N PRO A 29 -8.72 1.33 36.78
CA PRO A 29 -7.91 0.12 36.88
C PRO A 29 -8.47 -0.96 37.81
N ARG A 30 -9.17 -0.55 38.87
CA ARG A 30 -9.80 -1.50 39.81
C ARG A 30 -10.94 -2.27 39.17
N LEU A 31 -11.72 -1.61 38.29
CA LEU A 31 -12.74 -2.29 37.51
C LEU A 31 -12.12 -3.31 36.55
N HIS A 32 -11.05 -2.95 35.86
CA HIS A 32 -10.33 -3.89 34.97
C HIS A 32 -9.86 -5.11 35.71
N ALA A 33 -9.23 -4.92 36.90
CA ALA A 33 -8.76 -6.03 37.72
C ALA A 33 -9.92 -6.92 38.20
N ALA A 34 -11.07 -6.35 38.55
CA ALA A 34 -12.24 -7.10 38.96
C ALA A 34 -12.84 -7.90 37.79
N VAL A 35 -13.03 -7.26 36.62
CA VAL A 35 -13.57 -7.89 35.41
C VAL A 35 -12.67 -9.02 34.92
N ALA A 36 -11.34 -8.86 34.99
CA ALA A 36 -10.39 -9.89 34.60
C ALA A 36 -10.49 -11.19 35.42
N ARG A 37 -11.05 -11.11 36.65
CA ARG A 37 -11.24 -12.27 37.53
C ARG A 37 -12.56 -13.00 37.30
N LEU A 38 -13.50 -12.41 36.58
CA LEU A 38 -14.82 -13.00 36.34
C LEU A 38 -14.76 -14.07 35.24
N PRO A 39 -15.36 -15.25 35.42
CA PRO A 39 -15.49 -16.25 34.38
C PRO A 39 -16.19 -15.66 33.13
N GLY A 40 -15.66 -15.91 31.97
CA GLY A 40 -16.17 -15.35 30.69
C GLY A 40 -15.69 -13.92 30.39
N LEU A 41 -15.98 -12.96 31.25
CA LEU A 41 -15.56 -11.55 31.09
C LEU A 41 -14.03 -11.40 31.14
N GLY A 42 -13.34 -12.21 31.95
CA GLY A 42 -11.88 -12.25 31.99
C GLY A 42 -11.22 -12.67 30.68
N ARG A 43 -11.94 -13.39 29.80
CA ARG A 43 -11.43 -13.71 28.44
C ARG A 43 -11.48 -12.47 27.55
N ILE A 44 -12.55 -11.69 27.61
CA ILE A 44 -12.71 -10.44 26.89
C ILE A 44 -11.67 -9.42 27.38
N ALA A 45 -11.52 -9.25 28.70
CA ALA A 45 -10.53 -8.33 29.27
C ALA A 45 -9.09 -8.69 28.83
N ARG A 46 -8.75 -9.98 28.76
CA ARG A 46 -7.43 -10.43 28.27
C ARG A 46 -7.26 -10.18 26.78
N SER A 47 -8.32 -10.34 25.97
CA SER A 47 -8.31 -10.06 24.54
C SER A 47 -8.07 -8.56 24.28
N GLU A 48 -8.78 -7.70 24.98
CA GLU A 48 -8.59 -6.24 24.90
C GLU A 48 -7.20 -5.82 25.38
N GLY A 49 -6.70 -6.40 26.48
CA GLY A 49 -5.34 -6.15 26.96
C GLY A 49 -4.28 -6.59 25.94
N ALA A 50 -4.48 -7.74 25.28
CA ALA A 50 -3.59 -8.21 24.23
C ALA A 50 -3.64 -7.30 22.99
N ALA A 51 -4.82 -6.79 22.62
CA ALA A 51 -4.99 -5.84 21.54
C ALA A 51 -4.27 -4.52 21.82
N MET A 52 -4.43 -3.97 23.05
CA MET A 52 -3.72 -2.75 23.47
C MET A 52 -2.21 -2.95 23.48
N PHE A 53 -1.73 -4.09 24.00
CA PHE A 53 -0.31 -4.42 23.99
C PHE A 53 0.22 -4.55 22.55
N GLY A 54 -0.60 -5.12 21.65
CA GLY A 54 -0.30 -5.19 20.20
C GLY A 54 -0.12 -3.81 19.56
N LEU A 55 -0.97 -2.83 19.91
CA LEU A 55 -0.83 -1.46 19.45
C LEU A 55 0.47 -0.81 19.96
N VAL A 56 0.73 -0.92 21.25
CA VAL A 56 1.95 -0.36 21.88
C VAL A 56 3.22 -1.02 21.30
N GLY A 57 3.19 -2.34 21.06
CA GLY A 57 4.31 -3.09 20.51
C GLY A 57 4.42 -3.08 18.98
N GLY A 58 3.47 -2.47 18.27
CA GLY A 58 3.38 -2.53 16.81
C GLY A 58 4.64 -2.07 16.09
N PHE A 59 5.28 -1.02 16.60
CA PHE A 59 6.53 -0.50 16.04
C PHE A 59 7.68 -1.52 16.12
N VAL A 60 7.77 -2.32 17.20
CA VAL A 60 8.78 -3.38 17.33
C VAL A 60 8.53 -4.48 16.32
N ASN A 61 7.26 -4.86 16.11
CA ASN A 61 6.87 -5.89 15.16
C ASN A 61 7.28 -5.51 13.73
N SER A 62 7.07 -4.27 13.34
CA SER A 62 7.46 -3.78 12.01
C SER A 62 8.98 -3.71 11.84
N GLN A 63 9.74 -3.34 12.89
CA GLN A 63 11.21 -3.34 12.85
C GLN A 63 11.80 -4.76 12.79
N ILE A 64 11.21 -5.74 13.50
CA ILE A 64 11.61 -7.14 13.38
C ILE A 64 11.39 -7.64 11.95
N LEU A 65 10.24 -7.31 11.36
CA LEU A 65 9.90 -7.69 9.99
C LEU A 65 10.89 -7.10 8.98
N LEU A 66 11.21 -5.81 9.11
CA LEU A 66 12.20 -5.13 8.30
C LEU A 66 13.58 -5.80 8.44
N ALA A 67 14.04 -6.05 9.67
CA ALA A 67 15.35 -6.66 9.90
C ALA A 67 15.43 -8.08 9.31
N LEU A 68 14.37 -8.88 9.41
CA LEU A 68 14.31 -10.21 8.78
C LEU A 68 14.41 -10.13 7.25
N ALA A 69 13.79 -9.12 6.63
CA ALA A 69 13.83 -8.87 5.21
C ALA A 69 15.21 -8.36 4.76
N GLU A 70 15.75 -7.35 5.44
CA GLU A 70 17.06 -6.75 5.10
C GLU A 70 18.20 -7.74 5.20
N LEU A 71 18.21 -8.59 6.24
CA LEU A 71 19.24 -9.59 6.47
C LEU A 71 19.04 -10.87 5.65
N GLY A 72 18.02 -10.95 4.79
CA GLY A 72 17.74 -12.12 3.96
C GLY A 72 17.42 -13.39 4.73
N VAL A 73 17.00 -13.28 6.00
CA VAL A 73 16.76 -14.44 6.88
C VAL A 73 15.64 -15.32 6.38
N LEU A 74 14.57 -14.70 5.85
CA LEU A 74 13.41 -15.44 5.34
C LEU A 74 13.80 -16.26 4.11
N ASP A 75 14.54 -15.66 3.18
CA ASP A 75 15.03 -16.31 1.95
C ASP A 75 15.97 -17.48 2.27
N ALA A 76 16.91 -17.26 3.22
CA ALA A 76 17.84 -18.30 3.66
C ALA A 76 17.13 -19.55 4.24
N LEU A 77 15.94 -19.35 4.83
CA LEU A 77 15.15 -20.44 5.42
C LEU A 77 14.27 -21.19 4.41
N VAL A 78 14.19 -20.75 3.15
CA VAL A 78 13.45 -21.47 2.09
C VAL A 78 14.08 -22.85 1.85
N ALA A 79 15.42 -22.95 1.88
CA ALA A 79 16.12 -24.21 1.69
C ALA A 79 15.96 -25.19 2.87
N GLY A 80 15.41 -24.76 4.00
CA GLY A 80 15.16 -25.59 5.17
C GLY A 80 15.57 -24.96 6.49
N PRO A 81 15.39 -25.70 7.59
CA PRO A 81 15.68 -25.20 8.94
C PRO A 81 17.16 -24.94 9.17
N GLN A 82 17.51 -23.78 9.74
CA GLN A 82 18.89 -23.40 10.05
C GLN A 82 19.05 -22.96 11.51
N SER A 83 20.30 -23.03 12.04
CA SER A 83 20.66 -22.54 13.36
C SER A 83 20.88 -21.02 13.36
N ALA A 84 20.83 -20.38 14.54
CA ALA A 84 21.17 -18.97 14.68
C ALA A 84 22.61 -18.68 14.19
N ALA A 85 23.57 -19.53 14.54
CA ALA A 85 24.95 -19.41 14.08
C ALA A 85 25.11 -19.44 12.56
N ALA A 86 24.35 -20.32 11.88
CA ALA A 86 24.41 -20.44 10.43
C ALA A 86 23.85 -19.18 9.71
N LEU A 87 22.78 -18.60 10.27
CA LEU A 87 22.14 -17.38 9.74
C LEU A 87 22.91 -16.10 10.11
N ALA A 88 23.58 -16.09 11.24
CA ALA A 88 24.36 -14.94 11.73
C ALA A 88 25.56 -14.65 10.83
N ARG A 89 26.26 -15.69 10.37
CA ARG A 89 27.50 -15.56 9.60
C ARG A 89 27.35 -14.74 8.33
N PRO A 90 26.41 -15.06 7.41
CA PRO A 90 26.22 -14.26 6.19
C PRO A 90 25.64 -12.87 6.47
N ALA A 91 24.92 -12.70 7.57
CA ALA A 91 24.35 -11.42 8.00
C ALA A 91 25.35 -10.49 8.72
N GLY A 92 26.58 -10.96 8.98
CA GLY A 92 27.58 -10.18 9.74
C GLY A 92 27.21 -9.92 11.19
N LEU A 93 26.38 -10.76 11.80
CA LEU A 93 25.89 -10.61 13.17
C LEU A 93 26.54 -11.62 14.12
N ALA A 94 26.60 -11.28 15.41
CA ALA A 94 26.85 -12.24 16.47
C ALA A 94 25.67 -13.21 16.61
N GLU A 95 25.94 -14.46 17.01
CA GLU A 95 24.90 -15.51 17.10
C GLU A 95 23.78 -15.14 18.08
N ASP A 96 24.12 -14.55 19.22
CA ASP A 96 23.14 -14.11 20.24
C ASP A 96 22.19 -13.04 19.69
N ARG A 97 22.68 -12.10 18.87
CA ARG A 97 21.88 -11.08 18.20
C ARG A 97 20.94 -11.68 17.18
N MET A 98 21.43 -12.58 16.38
CA MET A 98 20.61 -13.33 15.43
C MET A 98 19.54 -14.15 16.16
N ALA A 99 19.89 -14.81 17.27
CA ALA A 99 18.94 -15.58 18.07
C ALA A 99 17.78 -14.71 18.60
N ILE A 100 18.05 -13.48 19.04
CA ILE A 100 17.03 -12.50 19.45
C ILE A 100 16.09 -12.18 18.29
N LEU A 101 16.63 -11.86 17.11
CA LEU A 101 15.84 -11.57 15.90
C LEU A 101 14.96 -12.76 15.50
N LEU A 102 15.51 -13.97 15.51
CA LEU A 102 14.77 -15.18 15.17
C LEU A 102 13.66 -15.51 16.18
N GLN A 103 13.86 -15.21 17.47
CA GLN A 103 12.81 -15.30 18.48
C GLN A 103 11.69 -14.27 18.21
N GLY A 104 12.05 -13.04 17.85
CA GLY A 104 11.09 -12.03 17.38
C GLY A 104 10.29 -12.50 16.18
N GLY A 105 10.95 -13.06 15.17
CA GLY A 105 10.28 -13.67 13.99
C GLY A 105 9.36 -14.83 14.36
N ALA A 106 9.71 -15.62 15.40
CA ALA A 106 8.84 -16.67 15.91
C ALA A 106 7.63 -16.12 16.67
N ALA A 107 7.78 -15.04 17.43
CA ALA A 107 6.68 -14.34 18.09
C ALA A 107 5.69 -13.77 17.07
N LEU A 108 6.16 -13.25 15.94
CA LEU A 108 5.33 -12.81 14.78
C LEU A 108 4.70 -13.98 14.01
N ARG A 109 5.01 -15.23 14.38
CA ARG A 109 4.56 -16.43 13.69
C ARG A 109 5.03 -16.52 12.22
N LEU A 110 6.08 -15.81 11.86
CA LEU A 110 6.77 -15.95 10.57
C LEU A 110 7.70 -17.14 10.59
N LEU A 111 8.33 -17.37 11.73
CA LEU A 111 9.25 -18.47 11.98
C LEU A 111 8.70 -19.41 13.06
N LYS A 112 9.27 -20.60 13.14
CA LYS A 112 9.08 -21.54 14.25
C LYS A 112 10.42 -22.09 14.70
N ARG A 113 10.66 -22.16 16.02
CA ARG A 113 11.79 -22.88 16.61
C ARG A 113 11.46 -24.36 16.70
N ARG A 114 12.35 -25.20 16.22
CA ARG A 114 12.27 -26.67 16.28
C ARG A 114 12.84 -27.20 17.58
N ARG A 115 12.59 -28.47 17.88
CA ARG A 115 13.12 -29.14 19.09
C ARG A 115 14.65 -29.23 19.08
N ASP A 116 15.27 -29.29 17.91
CA ASP A 116 16.71 -29.29 17.70
C ASP A 116 17.36 -27.90 17.78
N GLY A 117 16.61 -26.88 18.18
CA GLY A 117 17.08 -25.51 18.32
C GLY A 117 17.10 -24.69 17.03
N ARG A 118 16.96 -25.33 15.85
CA ARG A 118 16.93 -24.66 14.54
C ARG A 118 15.63 -23.90 14.33
N PHE A 119 15.65 -22.88 13.46
CA PHE A 119 14.50 -22.13 13.05
C PHE A 119 14.07 -22.52 11.62
N ALA A 120 12.79 -22.48 11.34
CA ALA A 120 12.19 -22.78 10.05
C ALA A 120 11.09 -21.79 9.74
N LEU A 121 10.80 -21.57 8.45
CA LEU A 121 9.63 -20.82 8.02
C LEU A 121 8.33 -21.49 8.50
N THR A 122 7.36 -20.68 8.85
CA THR A 122 5.96 -21.11 8.97
C THR A 122 5.27 -20.93 7.61
N ARG A 123 4.01 -21.41 7.51
CA ARG A 123 3.16 -21.11 6.34
C ARG A 123 3.04 -19.59 6.13
N ARG A 124 2.88 -18.79 7.20
CA ARG A 124 2.80 -17.32 7.11
C ARG A 124 4.09 -16.71 6.55
N GLY A 125 5.26 -17.15 7.03
CA GLY A 125 6.55 -16.70 6.49
C GLY A 125 6.74 -17.07 5.02
N ALA A 126 6.30 -18.27 4.62
CA ALA A 126 6.36 -18.70 3.22
C ALA A 126 5.40 -17.88 2.33
N VAL A 127 4.17 -17.62 2.79
CA VAL A 127 3.21 -16.77 2.06
C VAL A 127 3.76 -15.35 1.88
N LEU A 128 4.41 -14.78 2.91
CA LEU A 128 5.02 -13.45 2.80
C LEU A 128 6.05 -13.38 1.67
N LEU A 129 6.89 -14.40 1.53
CA LEU A 129 7.87 -14.49 0.42
C LEU A 129 7.21 -14.75 -0.93
N GLY A 130 6.09 -15.47 -0.94
CA GLY A 130 5.36 -15.83 -2.16
C GLY A 130 4.52 -14.69 -2.74
N VAL A 131 4.30 -13.60 -1.99
CA VAL A 131 3.57 -12.42 -2.49
C VAL A 131 4.54 -11.52 -3.26
N PRO A 132 4.36 -11.35 -4.59
CA PRO A 132 5.24 -10.51 -5.39
C PRO A 132 5.35 -9.09 -4.84
N GLY A 133 6.55 -8.55 -4.76
CA GLY A 133 6.82 -7.18 -4.31
C GLY A 133 6.69 -6.93 -2.79
N LEU A 134 6.11 -7.86 -1.99
CA LEU A 134 5.86 -7.61 -0.57
C LEU A 134 7.15 -7.40 0.25
N VAL A 135 8.20 -8.18 -0.02
CA VAL A 135 9.50 -8.00 0.63
C VAL A 135 10.13 -6.65 0.24
N GLY A 136 10.00 -6.26 -1.02
CA GLY A 136 10.43 -4.94 -1.50
C GLY A 136 9.68 -3.80 -0.79
N MET A 137 8.37 -3.94 -0.60
CA MET A 137 7.55 -2.99 0.13
C MET A 137 7.97 -2.87 1.60
N ILE A 138 8.26 -4.00 2.26
CA ILE A 138 8.76 -4.00 3.64
C ILE A 138 10.08 -3.21 3.76
N ARG A 139 11.02 -3.40 2.83
CA ARG A 139 12.28 -2.64 2.77
C ARG A 139 12.04 -1.16 2.52
N HIS A 140 11.13 -0.84 1.62
CA HIS A 140 10.74 0.55 1.34
C HIS A 140 10.20 1.28 2.58
N HIS A 141 9.53 0.58 3.49
CA HIS A 141 9.03 1.17 4.73
C HIS A 141 10.11 1.79 5.63
N ALA A 142 11.39 1.51 5.40
CA ALA A 142 12.49 2.20 6.11
C ALA A 142 12.43 3.73 5.94
N VAL A 143 11.98 4.23 4.80
CA VAL A 143 11.76 5.67 4.55
C VAL A 143 10.63 6.19 5.44
N PHE A 144 9.49 5.48 5.48
CA PHE A 144 8.37 5.83 6.36
C PHE A 144 8.77 5.90 7.83
N TYR A 145 9.60 4.97 8.30
CA TYR A 145 10.03 4.97 9.71
C TYR A 145 10.83 6.22 10.07
N ARG A 146 11.63 6.74 9.12
CA ARG A 146 12.37 8.00 9.32
C ARG A 146 11.43 9.20 9.35
N ASP A 147 10.49 9.29 8.42
CA ASP A 147 9.51 10.36 8.35
C ASP A 147 8.56 10.36 9.57
N LEU A 148 8.24 9.19 10.10
CA LEU A 148 7.37 9.01 11.27
C LEU A 148 8.11 9.13 12.61
N THR A 149 9.39 9.52 12.63
CA THR A 149 10.16 9.69 13.88
C THR A 149 9.52 10.73 14.80
N ASP A 150 8.95 11.81 14.23
CA ASP A 150 8.09 12.77 14.95
C ASP A 150 6.74 12.91 14.23
N PRO A 151 5.76 12.01 14.53
CA PRO A 151 4.48 12.03 13.86
C PRO A 151 3.65 13.28 14.19
N VAL A 152 3.92 13.94 15.32
CA VAL A 152 3.21 15.17 15.69
C VAL A 152 3.68 16.34 14.86
N ALA A 153 5.00 16.49 14.65
CA ALA A 153 5.55 17.51 13.77
C ALA A 153 5.07 17.31 12.32
N LEU A 154 5.05 16.07 11.85
CA LEU A 154 4.53 15.71 10.53
C LEU A 154 3.05 16.14 10.37
N LEU A 155 2.18 15.80 11.31
CA LEU A 155 0.76 16.18 11.27
C LEU A 155 0.53 17.69 11.35
N ARG A 156 1.46 18.44 11.93
CA ARG A 156 1.43 19.92 11.95
C ARG A 156 1.92 20.56 10.65
N GLY A 157 2.37 19.77 9.67
CA GLY A 157 2.82 20.28 8.37
C GLY A 157 4.17 20.99 8.38
N GLY A 158 4.95 20.86 9.48
CA GLY A 158 6.27 21.52 9.64
C GLY A 158 7.47 20.71 9.17
N THR A 159 7.26 19.50 8.63
CA THR A 159 8.35 18.57 8.29
C THR A 159 8.34 18.25 6.81
N GLU A 160 9.45 18.53 6.11
CA GLU A 160 9.67 17.95 4.79
C GLU A 160 9.95 16.46 4.94
N THR A 161 9.13 15.62 4.29
CA THR A 161 9.28 14.17 4.35
C THR A 161 10.31 13.70 3.32
N GLU A 162 11.09 12.68 3.69
CA GLU A 162 11.99 12.00 2.76
C GLU A 162 11.17 11.29 1.66
N LEU A 163 10.00 10.78 2.03
CA LEU A 163 9.06 10.16 1.11
C LEU A 163 8.58 11.12 0.03
N ALA A 164 8.34 12.39 0.33
CA ALA A 164 7.98 13.40 -0.66
C ALA A 164 9.07 13.61 -1.72
N ARG A 165 10.35 13.47 -1.33
CA ARG A 165 11.48 13.51 -2.27
C ARG A 165 11.59 12.22 -3.10
N PHE A 166 11.16 11.09 -2.52
CA PHE A 166 11.15 9.80 -3.19
C PHE A 166 10.02 9.69 -4.23
N TRP A 167 8.92 10.44 -4.03
CA TRP A 167 7.72 10.45 -4.88
C TRP A 167 7.48 11.81 -5.54
N PRO A 168 8.45 12.32 -6.30
CA PRO A 168 8.43 13.71 -6.74
C PRO A 168 7.25 14.04 -7.65
N TYR A 169 6.70 13.06 -8.37
CA TYR A 169 5.54 13.28 -9.26
C TYR A 169 4.18 13.28 -8.53
N VAL A 170 4.10 12.76 -7.31
CA VAL A 170 2.89 12.89 -6.49
C VAL A 170 2.64 14.34 -6.11
N PHE A 171 3.73 15.13 -5.91
CA PHE A 171 3.66 16.53 -5.52
C PHE A 171 3.81 17.52 -6.68
N GLY A 172 3.98 17.06 -7.92
CA GLY A 172 4.05 17.89 -9.14
C GLY A 172 5.02 17.36 -10.19
N ALA A 173 4.79 17.69 -11.46
CA ALA A 173 5.58 17.19 -12.60
C ALA A 173 7.08 17.60 -12.58
N GLY A 174 7.47 18.60 -11.75
CA GLY A 174 8.84 19.08 -11.64
C GLY A 174 9.78 18.22 -10.78
N GLY A 175 9.26 17.18 -10.12
CA GLY A 175 10.00 16.43 -9.12
C GLY A 175 10.72 15.17 -9.60
N ALA A 176 10.46 14.68 -10.81
CA ALA A 176 11.10 13.46 -11.35
C ALA A 176 12.53 13.74 -11.88
N THR A 177 13.39 14.33 -11.03
CA THR A 177 14.74 14.75 -11.44
C THR A 177 15.79 13.65 -11.30
N ASP A 178 15.55 12.63 -10.47
CA ASP A 178 16.47 11.51 -10.29
C ASP A 178 15.93 10.23 -10.98
N PRO A 179 16.56 9.81 -12.12
CA PRO A 179 16.12 8.61 -12.84
C PRO A 179 16.23 7.33 -12.02
N GLN A 180 17.17 7.22 -11.08
CA GLN A 180 17.36 6.03 -10.25
C GLN A 180 16.24 5.89 -9.21
N VAL A 181 15.85 6.97 -8.57
CA VAL A 181 14.73 7.01 -7.62
C VAL A 181 13.43 6.64 -8.32
N THR A 182 13.18 7.25 -9.49
CA THR A 182 12.01 6.97 -10.32
C THR A 182 11.96 5.50 -10.75
N ALA A 183 13.08 4.92 -11.18
CA ALA A 183 13.16 3.52 -11.60
C ALA A 183 12.91 2.54 -10.43
N THR A 184 13.50 2.81 -9.25
CA THR A 184 13.31 1.96 -8.06
C THR A 184 11.84 1.94 -7.63
N TYR A 185 11.21 3.11 -7.62
CA TYR A 185 9.79 3.22 -7.30
C TYR A 185 8.91 2.51 -8.32
N SER A 186 9.12 2.78 -9.61
CA SER A 186 8.34 2.16 -10.68
C SER A 186 8.45 0.63 -10.65
N THR A 187 9.61 0.09 -10.28
CA THR A 187 9.80 -1.36 -10.10
C THR A 187 8.98 -1.88 -8.92
N LEU A 188 9.05 -1.21 -7.76
CA LEU A 188 8.31 -1.61 -6.56
C LEU A 188 6.80 -1.58 -6.80
N MET A 189 6.29 -0.52 -7.44
CA MET A 189 4.88 -0.42 -7.80
C MET A 189 4.47 -1.51 -8.80
N SER A 190 5.31 -1.75 -9.79
CA SER A 190 5.09 -2.80 -10.79
C SER A 190 5.01 -4.20 -10.18
N ASP A 191 5.88 -4.53 -9.25
CA ASP A 191 5.94 -5.85 -8.62
C ASP A 191 4.68 -6.14 -7.79
N THR A 192 4.14 -5.12 -7.13
CA THR A 192 2.90 -5.25 -6.33
C THR A 192 1.63 -5.12 -7.18
N GLN A 193 1.74 -4.59 -8.41
CA GLN A 193 0.58 -4.33 -9.27
C GLN A 193 -0.10 -5.61 -9.77
N GLY A 194 0.63 -6.72 -9.87
CA GLY A 194 0.07 -7.98 -10.36
C GLY A 194 -1.16 -8.45 -9.56
N LEU A 195 -1.07 -8.43 -8.23
CA LEU A 195 -2.19 -8.81 -7.35
C LEU A 195 -3.36 -7.84 -7.46
N VAL A 196 -3.06 -6.53 -7.48
CA VAL A 196 -4.10 -5.49 -7.63
C VAL A 196 -4.79 -5.64 -8.97
N ALA A 197 -4.04 -5.91 -10.05
CA ALA A 197 -4.60 -6.13 -11.38
C ALA A 197 -5.54 -7.34 -11.41
N GLU A 198 -5.14 -8.47 -10.81
CA GLU A 198 -5.99 -9.67 -10.72
C GLU A 198 -7.28 -9.40 -9.95
N ASP A 199 -7.19 -8.73 -8.80
CA ASP A 199 -8.35 -8.40 -7.97
C ASP A 199 -9.28 -7.41 -8.70
N THR A 200 -8.72 -6.37 -9.32
CA THR A 200 -9.48 -5.40 -10.11
C THR A 200 -10.20 -6.08 -11.27
N LEU A 201 -9.51 -6.92 -12.05
CA LEU A 201 -10.10 -7.62 -13.19
C LEU A 201 -11.07 -8.74 -12.79
N ARG A 202 -11.06 -9.18 -11.54
CA ARG A 202 -12.07 -10.09 -11.01
C ARG A 202 -13.38 -9.37 -10.74
N CYS A 203 -13.31 -8.11 -10.33
CA CYS A 203 -14.47 -7.28 -9.99
C CYS A 203 -14.97 -6.44 -11.17
N ALA A 204 -14.07 -6.00 -12.05
CA ALA A 204 -14.40 -5.18 -13.22
C ALA A 204 -14.56 -6.07 -14.46
N ASP A 205 -15.78 -6.13 -14.99
CA ASP A 205 -16.05 -6.80 -16.28
C ASP A 205 -15.76 -5.84 -17.43
N LEU A 206 -14.81 -6.20 -18.29
CA LEU A 206 -14.47 -5.49 -19.52
C LEU A 206 -15.14 -6.09 -20.78
N SER A 207 -16.07 -7.00 -20.61
CA SER A 207 -16.82 -7.55 -21.74
C SER A 207 -17.55 -6.45 -22.52
N GLY A 208 -17.39 -6.43 -23.83
CA GLY A 208 -17.97 -5.42 -24.70
C GLY A 208 -17.23 -4.08 -24.73
N VAL A 209 -16.14 -3.93 -23.97
CA VAL A 209 -15.21 -2.79 -24.11
C VAL A 209 -14.33 -3.05 -25.32
N THR A 210 -14.20 -2.04 -26.20
CA THR A 210 -13.35 -2.13 -27.38
C THR A 210 -11.99 -1.51 -27.14
N ARG A 211 -11.93 -0.41 -26.39
CA ARG A 211 -10.69 0.29 -26.07
C ARG A 211 -10.64 0.73 -24.62
N LEU A 212 -9.59 0.33 -23.92
CA LEU A 212 -9.29 0.71 -22.53
C LEU A 212 -8.14 1.72 -22.49
N LEU A 213 -8.37 2.88 -21.87
CA LEU A 213 -7.33 3.85 -21.52
C LEU A 213 -6.98 3.73 -20.04
N ASP A 214 -5.73 3.45 -19.74
CA ASP A 214 -5.21 3.42 -18.37
C ASP A 214 -4.49 4.74 -18.08
N VAL A 215 -5.07 5.55 -17.22
CA VAL A 215 -4.55 6.87 -16.84
C VAL A 215 -3.73 6.75 -15.56
N GLY A 216 -2.47 7.21 -15.59
CA GLY A 216 -1.53 6.99 -14.51
C GLY A 216 -1.09 5.53 -14.38
N GLY A 217 -1.12 4.77 -15.50
CA GLY A 217 -0.88 3.32 -15.50
C GLY A 217 0.59 2.90 -15.34
N GLY A 218 1.51 3.86 -15.15
CA GLY A 218 2.90 3.59 -14.82
C GLY A 218 3.63 2.78 -15.90
N THR A 219 4.19 1.67 -15.48
CA THR A 219 4.87 0.73 -16.39
C THR A 219 3.91 -0.17 -17.16
N GLY A 220 2.60 0.08 -17.14
CA GLY A 220 1.59 -0.66 -17.89
C GLY A 220 1.28 -2.06 -17.33
N ALA A 221 1.55 -2.33 -16.06
CA ALA A 221 1.36 -3.66 -15.47
C ALA A 221 -0.12 -4.09 -15.43
N PHE A 222 -1.02 -3.17 -15.03
CA PHE A 222 -2.47 -3.42 -15.07
C PHE A 222 -2.97 -3.63 -16.52
N LEU A 223 -2.54 -2.76 -17.43
CA LEU A 223 -2.95 -2.81 -18.82
C LEU A 223 -2.50 -4.10 -19.51
N ALA A 224 -1.28 -4.59 -19.19
CA ALA A 224 -0.79 -5.88 -19.69
C ALA A 224 -1.65 -7.06 -19.17
N ALA A 225 -2.05 -7.05 -17.90
CA ALA A 225 -2.93 -8.06 -17.33
C ALA A 225 -4.34 -8.01 -17.99
N ALA A 226 -4.89 -6.81 -18.21
CA ALA A 226 -6.14 -6.63 -18.92
C ALA A 226 -6.06 -7.15 -20.38
N GLY A 227 -4.99 -6.83 -21.08
CA GLY A 227 -4.76 -7.28 -22.45
C GLY A 227 -4.55 -8.79 -22.60
N ALA A 228 -3.98 -9.46 -21.59
CA ALA A 228 -3.87 -10.91 -21.53
C ALA A 228 -5.22 -11.59 -21.33
N ARG A 229 -6.06 -10.99 -20.48
CA ARG A 229 -7.42 -11.54 -20.18
C ARG A 229 -8.41 -11.27 -21.31
N TYR A 230 -8.27 -10.14 -22.03
CA TYR A 230 -9.15 -9.71 -23.11
C TYR A 230 -8.35 -9.49 -24.40
N PRO A 231 -8.09 -10.56 -25.20
CA PRO A 231 -7.20 -10.48 -26.35
C PRO A 231 -7.66 -9.53 -27.47
N ALA A 232 -8.96 -9.25 -27.56
CA ALA A 232 -9.53 -8.33 -28.58
C ALA A 232 -9.53 -6.86 -28.15
N LEU A 233 -9.11 -6.55 -26.91
CA LEU A 233 -9.15 -5.22 -26.34
C LEU A 233 -8.00 -4.36 -26.89
N ASP A 234 -8.30 -3.21 -27.48
CA ASP A 234 -7.33 -2.17 -27.76
C ASP A 234 -6.91 -1.48 -26.46
N LEU A 235 -5.62 -1.22 -26.32
CA LEU A 235 -5.03 -0.73 -25.10
C LEU A 235 -4.39 0.65 -25.33
N ALA A 236 -4.62 1.57 -24.40
CA ALA A 236 -3.96 2.87 -24.38
C ALA A 236 -3.42 3.17 -22.99
N LEU A 237 -2.17 3.62 -22.90
CA LEU A 237 -1.51 4.04 -21.67
C LEU A 237 -1.28 5.54 -21.70
N PHE A 238 -1.73 6.27 -20.69
CA PHE A 238 -1.47 7.69 -20.51
C PHE A 238 -0.76 7.93 -19.19
N ASP A 239 0.49 8.36 -19.25
CA ASP A 239 1.30 8.67 -18.09
C ASP A 239 2.46 9.60 -18.45
N LEU A 240 3.17 10.11 -17.45
CA LEU A 240 4.30 11.03 -17.61
C LEU A 240 5.38 10.47 -18.55
N PRO A 241 6.00 11.31 -19.39
CA PRO A 241 7.06 10.89 -20.31
C PRO A 241 8.21 10.12 -19.64
N ALA A 242 8.57 10.51 -18.40
CA ALA A 242 9.62 9.85 -17.64
C ALA A 242 9.24 8.42 -17.16
N VAL A 243 7.96 8.12 -17.10
CA VAL A 243 7.42 6.86 -16.54
C VAL A 243 7.12 5.82 -17.62
N VAL A 244 6.66 6.25 -18.82
CA VAL A 244 6.21 5.33 -19.87
C VAL A 244 7.32 4.56 -20.60
N GLY A 245 8.60 4.92 -20.40
CA GLY A 245 9.72 4.24 -21.05
C GLY A 245 9.73 2.72 -20.82
N PRO A 246 9.72 2.22 -19.57
CA PRO A 246 9.67 0.79 -19.25
C PRO A 246 8.40 0.08 -19.74
N ALA A 247 7.29 0.77 -19.94
CA ALA A 247 6.04 0.18 -20.44
C ALA A 247 6.21 -0.43 -21.84
N ARG A 248 6.96 0.22 -22.73
CA ARG A 248 7.24 -0.30 -24.09
C ARG A 248 7.92 -1.68 -24.04
N ALA A 249 8.92 -1.83 -23.18
CA ALA A 249 9.63 -3.11 -23.02
C ALA A 249 8.69 -4.19 -22.46
N ARG A 250 7.84 -3.83 -21.49
CA ARG A 250 6.83 -4.74 -20.92
C ARG A 250 5.84 -5.23 -21.97
N PHE A 251 5.27 -4.33 -22.75
CA PHE A 251 4.30 -4.72 -23.80
C PHE A 251 4.96 -5.54 -24.92
N ALA A 252 6.19 -5.23 -25.30
CA ALA A 252 6.94 -6.04 -26.23
C ALA A 252 7.19 -7.46 -25.70
N ALA A 253 7.65 -7.59 -24.44
CA ALA A 253 7.85 -8.88 -23.80
C ALA A 253 6.55 -9.70 -23.65
N ALA A 254 5.40 -9.02 -23.53
CA ALA A 254 4.08 -9.65 -23.46
C ALA A 254 3.47 -9.95 -24.85
N GLY A 255 4.15 -9.64 -25.94
CA GLY A 255 3.64 -9.80 -27.31
C GLY A 255 2.46 -8.87 -27.62
N MET A 256 2.39 -7.70 -26.99
CA MET A 256 1.27 -6.74 -27.09
C MET A 256 1.65 -5.41 -27.74
N ALA A 257 2.87 -5.27 -28.26
CA ALA A 257 3.39 -4.00 -28.77
C ALA A 257 2.48 -3.34 -29.81
N ASP A 258 1.90 -4.14 -30.70
CA ASP A 258 1.03 -3.65 -31.78
C ASP A 258 -0.39 -3.31 -31.33
N ARG A 259 -0.75 -3.68 -30.09
CA ARG A 259 -2.09 -3.46 -29.50
C ARG A 259 -2.13 -2.34 -28.49
N VAL A 260 -0.98 -1.75 -28.18
CA VAL A 260 -0.88 -0.73 -27.12
C VAL A 260 -0.43 0.59 -27.71
N THR A 261 -1.23 1.62 -27.53
CA THR A 261 -0.87 3.01 -27.82
C THR A 261 -0.35 3.65 -26.53
N ILE A 262 0.90 4.11 -26.52
CA ILE A 262 1.48 4.85 -25.40
C ILE A 262 1.41 6.33 -25.68
N LEU A 263 0.74 7.08 -24.82
CA LEU A 263 0.44 8.49 -24.90
C LEU A 263 1.15 9.20 -23.72
N PRO A 264 2.35 9.75 -23.92
CA PRO A 264 3.04 10.50 -22.86
C PRO A 264 2.30 11.80 -22.57
N GLY A 265 2.04 12.10 -21.28
CA GLY A 265 1.38 13.33 -20.85
C GLY A 265 1.10 13.34 -19.34
N SER A 266 0.67 14.49 -18.83
CA SER A 266 0.33 14.72 -17.44
C SER A 266 -1.18 14.93 -17.30
N PHE A 267 -1.88 14.11 -16.55
CA PHE A 267 -3.31 14.33 -16.30
C PHE A 267 -3.60 15.62 -15.49
N ARG A 268 -2.56 16.31 -15.00
CA ARG A 268 -2.69 17.61 -14.35
C ARG A 268 -2.70 18.76 -15.34
N ASP A 269 -1.93 18.62 -16.43
CA ASP A 269 -1.59 19.71 -17.33
C ASP A 269 -2.13 19.49 -18.75
N ASP A 270 -2.31 18.22 -19.13
CA ASP A 270 -2.76 17.82 -20.46
C ASP A 270 -4.21 17.28 -20.44
N PRO A 271 -4.95 17.42 -21.53
CA PRO A 271 -6.29 16.82 -21.64
C PRO A 271 -6.20 15.29 -21.63
N ILE A 272 -7.14 14.64 -20.97
CA ILE A 272 -7.28 13.18 -21.03
C ILE A 272 -7.59 12.75 -22.46
N PRO A 273 -6.83 11.79 -23.04
CA PRO A 273 -7.08 11.30 -24.38
C PRO A 273 -8.50 10.72 -24.54
N THR A 274 -9.16 11.08 -25.62
CA THR A 274 -10.52 10.62 -25.96
C THR A 274 -10.48 9.36 -26.83
N GLY A 275 -11.65 8.74 -27.05
CA GLY A 275 -11.82 7.60 -27.95
C GLY A 275 -11.69 6.25 -27.30
N ALA A 276 -11.54 6.18 -25.98
CA ALA A 276 -11.70 4.97 -25.19
C ALA A 276 -13.15 4.85 -24.69
N ASP A 277 -13.71 3.66 -24.69
CA ASP A 277 -15.02 3.35 -24.12
C ASP A 277 -14.93 2.85 -22.66
N ALA A 278 -13.72 2.62 -22.18
CA ALA A 278 -13.41 2.46 -20.74
C ALA A 278 -12.13 3.20 -20.37
N ILE A 279 -12.12 3.78 -19.16
CA ILE A 279 -10.94 4.40 -18.54
C ILE A 279 -10.69 3.74 -17.19
N SER A 280 -9.43 3.42 -16.89
CA SER A 280 -8.99 2.91 -15.59
C SER A 280 -8.12 3.91 -14.85
N LEU A 281 -8.34 3.97 -13.54
CA LEU A 281 -7.53 4.66 -12.52
C LEU A 281 -7.19 3.63 -11.46
N VAL A 282 -5.99 3.04 -11.53
CA VAL A 282 -5.59 1.95 -10.63
C VAL A 282 -4.40 2.39 -9.79
N ARG A 283 -4.62 2.64 -8.51
CA ARG A 283 -3.65 3.21 -7.57
C ARG A 283 -3.11 4.57 -8.03
N VAL A 284 -4.03 5.44 -8.37
CA VAL A 284 -3.74 6.80 -8.84
C VAL A 284 -4.27 7.85 -7.88
N LEU A 285 -5.52 7.70 -7.43
CA LEU A 285 -6.23 8.75 -6.71
C LEU A 285 -5.72 8.93 -5.28
N TYR A 286 -5.36 7.84 -4.62
CA TYR A 286 -4.98 7.81 -3.20
C TYR A 286 -3.80 8.74 -2.85
N ASP A 287 -2.88 8.93 -3.79
CA ASP A 287 -1.65 9.69 -3.59
C ASP A 287 -1.81 11.19 -3.88
N HIS A 288 -3.01 11.66 -4.25
CA HIS A 288 -3.25 13.03 -4.65
C HIS A 288 -4.22 13.77 -3.73
N ALA A 289 -4.04 15.10 -3.64
CA ALA A 289 -4.96 15.99 -2.91
C ALA A 289 -6.35 16.02 -3.58
N ASP A 290 -7.39 16.25 -2.79
CA ASP A 290 -8.80 16.21 -3.23
C ASP A 290 -9.08 17.07 -4.46
N ASP A 291 -8.53 18.28 -4.55
CA ASP A 291 -8.71 19.15 -5.72
C ASP A 291 -8.15 18.52 -7.00
N THR A 292 -6.99 17.85 -6.90
CA THR A 292 -6.41 17.12 -8.04
C THR A 292 -7.29 15.95 -8.47
N VAL A 293 -7.82 15.20 -7.49
CA VAL A 293 -8.72 14.07 -7.73
C VAL A 293 -10.01 14.52 -8.39
N ILE A 294 -10.63 15.59 -7.88
CA ILE A 294 -11.86 16.16 -8.42
C ILE A 294 -11.66 16.59 -9.87
N ASN A 295 -10.56 17.31 -10.16
CA ASN A 295 -10.24 17.77 -11.51
C ASN A 295 -9.98 16.59 -12.46
N LEU A 296 -9.23 15.57 -12.01
CA LEU A 296 -8.97 14.36 -12.80
C LEU A 296 -10.28 13.61 -13.11
N LEU A 297 -11.15 13.41 -12.12
CA LEU A 297 -12.44 12.74 -12.34
C LEU A 297 -13.35 13.52 -13.29
N ALA A 298 -13.37 14.85 -13.21
CA ALA A 298 -14.09 15.70 -14.15
C ALA A 298 -13.54 15.58 -15.59
N ALA A 299 -12.21 15.56 -15.75
CA ALA A 299 -11.55 15.39 -17.04
C ALA A 299 -11.83 14.00 -17.64
N VAL A 300 -11.76 12.94 -16.82
CA VAL A 300 -12.10 11.56 -17.21
C VAL A 300 -13.56 11.45 -17.63
N TYR A 301 -14.48 12.07 -16.87
CA TYR A 301 -15.90 12.10 -17.22
C TYR A 301 -16.13 12.78 -18.60
N ALA A 302 -15.42 13.87 -18.86
CA ALA A 302 -15.52 14.58 -20.14
C ALA A 302 -14.92 13.79 -21.32
N ALA A 303 -13.90 12.96 -21.06
CA ALA A 303 -13.24 12.14 -22.08
C ALA A 303 -14.02 10.87 -22.45
N LEU A 304 -14.84 10.35 -21.52
CA LEU A 304 -15.65 9.15 -21.74
C LEU A 304 -16.87 9.44 -22.62
N PRO A 305 -17.21 8.54 -23.55
CA PRO A 305 -18.45 8.64 -24.31
C PRO A 305 -19.65 8.34 -23.41
N LYS A 306 -20.84 8.69 -23.87
CA LYS A 306 -22.09 8.32 -23.17
C LYS A 306 -22.18 6.81 -23.04
N GLY A 307 -22.33 6.33 -21.81
CA GLY A 307 -22.33 4.90 -21.48
C GLY A 307 -20.94 4.28 -21.34
N GLY A 308 -19.88 5.09 -21.44
CA GLY A 308 -18.50 4.66 -21.13
C GLY A 308 -18.33 4.24 -19.68
N ARG A 309 -17.31 3.43 -19.40
CA ARG A 309 -17.04 2.86 -18.07
C ARG A 309 -15.83 3.51 -17.42
N LEU A 310 -15.95 3.85 -16.15
CA LEU A 310 -14.81 4.22 -15.30
C LEU A 310 -14.55 3.10 -14.30
N ILE A 311 -13.30 2.65 -14.26
CA ILE A 311 -12.80 1.64 -13.30
C ILE A 311 -11.87 2.35 -12.33
N ILE A 312 -12.23 2.34 -11.05
CA ILE A 312 -11.38 2.87 -9.96
C ILE A 312 -10.99 1.71 -9.06
N SER A 313 -9.69 1.54 -8.82
CA SER A 313 -9.15 0.51 -7.93
C SER A 313 -8.07 1.15 -7.04
N GLU A 314 -8.44 1.38 -5.79
CA GLU A 314 -7.62 2.10 -4.81
C GLU A 314 -7.56 1.35 -3.48
N PRO A 315 -6.49 1.50 -2.68
CA PRO A 315 -6.50 1.07 -1.29
C PRO A 315 -7.51 1.93 -0.52
N MET A 316 -8.58 1.31 -0.03
CA MET A 316 -9.63 1.97 0.76
C MET A 316 -9.44 1.62 2.23
N SER A 317 -9.54 2.62 3.13
CA SER A 317 -9.51 2.47 4.59
C SER A 317 -10.90 2.21 5.17
#